data_45249ca62b829514ac9a4291a279f949
#
_entry.id   45249ca62b829514ac9a4291a279f949
#
_cell.length_a   1.000
_cell.length_b   1.000
_cell.length_c   1.000
_cell.angle_alpha   90.00
_cell.angle_beta   90.00
_cell.angle_gamma   90.00
#
_symmetry.space_group_name_H-M   'P 1'
#
loop_
_entity.id
_entity.type
_entity.pdbx_description
1 polymer ?
#
loop_
_entity_poly.entity_id
_entity_poly.type
_entity_poly.pdbx_seq_one_letter_code
_entity_poly.pdbx_strand_id
1 'polypeptide(L)'
;WGMEASEALPKMYEAGYHGRKNRKGFYRYPPKGRKSPNDEVYALLGGAPRRDLSADEIQQRLALTMTNEAVRCLEEGVLRSAEDGDLGAVLGLGFPPFRGGPFHWVDAETPQAVVDRLDALAEHHGRRFEPCPMLVEMATQGSRFYADREGPAPVPTPISTGC
;
A
#
# COMPACT_ATOMS: atom_id res chain seq x y z
N TRP A 1 -11.37 -4.40 12.93
CA TRP A 1 -10.31 -4.69 11.96
C TRP A 1 -9.94 -6.16 12.04
N GLY A 2 -10.38 -6.98 11.10
CA GLY A 2 -10.07 -8.42 11.09
C GLY A 2 -8.74 -8.76 10.40
N MET A 3 -7.68 -7.96 10.59
CA MET A 3 -6.37 -8.32 10.09
C MET A 3 -5.76 -9.40 10.97
N GLU A 4 -5.67 -10.62 10.47
CA GLU A 4 -4.88 -11.65 11.10
C GLU A 4 -3.39 -11.28 11.01
N ALA A 5 -2.73 -11.22 12.17
CA ALA A 5 -1.29 -11.01 12.19
C ALA A 5 -0.60 -12.21 11.52
N SER A 6 0.39 -11.93 10.67
CA SER A 6 1.16 -13.00 10.05
C SER A 6 1.85 -13.85 11.11
N GLU A 7 1.67 -15.17 11.09
CA GLU A 7 2.40 -16.12 11.95
C GLU A 7 3.92 -16.12 11.72
N ALA A 8 4.38 -15.46 10.67
CA ALA A 8 5.79 -15.39 10.33
C ALA A 8 6.63 -14.73 11.44
N LEU A 9 6.12 -13.63 12.02
CA LEU A 9 6.87 -12.90 13.05
C LEU A 9 7.01 -13.69 14.35
N PRO A 10 5.94 -14.28 14.95
CA PRO A 10 6.07 -15.17 16.09
C PRO A 10 7.02 -16.36 15.83
N LYS A 11 6.86 -17.08 14.72
CA LYS A 11 7.74 -18.19 14.35
C LYS A 11 9.21 -17.78 14.24
N MET A 12 9.47 -16.61 13.64
CA MET A 12 10.84 -16.08 13.55
C MET A 12 11.41 -15.71 14.92
N TYR A 13 10.60 -15.10 15.78
CA TYR A 13 11.02 -14.72 17.13
C TYR A 13 11.39 -15.95 17.95
N GLU A 14 10.53 -16.97 17.99
CA GLU A 14 10.74 -18.25 18.70
C GLU A 14 11.98 -18.99 18.17
N ALA A 15 12.23 -18.94 16.87
CA ALA A 15 13.42 -19.51 16.24
C ALA A 15 14.70 -18.66 16.41
N GLY A 16 14.63 -17.57 17.18
CA GLY A 16 15.78 -16.71 17.48
C GLY A 16 16.20 -15.78 16.34
N TYR A 17 15.28 -15.43 15.44
CA TYR A 17 15.56 -14.47 14.35
C TYR A 17 15.18 -13.05 14.79
N HIS A 18 16.04 -12.39 15.58
CA HIS A 18 15.77 -11.06 16.17
C HIS A 18 16.30 -9.89 15.35
N GLY A 19 16.63 -10.11 14.08
CA GLY A 19 17.09 -9.07 13.15
C GLY A 19 18.50 -8.57 13.48
N ARG A 20 18.67 -7.24 13.54
CA ARG A 20 19.97 -6.63 13.82
C ARG A 20 20.54 -6.96 15.20
N LYS A 21 19.68 -7.23 16.18
CA LYS A 21 20.07 -7.48 17.57
C LYS A 21 21.00 -8.68 17.70
N ASN A 22 20.72 -9.75 16.96
CA ASN A 22 21.56 -10.94 16.90
C ASN A 22 22.09 -11.25 15.50
N ARG A 23 22.00 -10.30 14.59
CA ARG A 23 22.49 -10.37 13.19
C ARG A 23 21.76 -11.37 12.30
N LYS A 24 20.63 -11.91 12.74
CA LYS A 24 19.87 -12.94 12.08
C LYS A 24 18.39 -12.59 12.04
N GLY A 25 17.83 -12.36 10.85
CA GLY A 25 16.43 -12.00 10.61
C GLY A 25 16.03 -12.31 9.19
N PHE A 26 15.12 -11.56 8.58
CA PHE A 26 14.86 -11.61 7.13
C PHE A 26 16.10 -11.33 6.29
N TYR A 27 17.06 -10.64 6.90
CA TYR A 27 18.39 -10.44 6.35
C TYR A 27 19.44 -11.00 7.29
N ARG A 28 20.58 -11.39 6.74
CA ARG A 28 21.82 -11.62 7.47
C ARG A 28 22.56 -10.30 7.58
N TYR A 29 23.08 -9.99 8.75
CA TYR A 29 23.77 -8.73 9.05
C TYR A 29 25.24 -9.06 9.42
N PRO A 30 26.14 -9.16 8.43
CA PRO A 30 27.56 -9.41 8.73
C PRO A 30 28.16 -8.24 9.52
N PRO A 31 29.22 -8.47 10.30
CA PRO A 31 29.90 -7.41 11.06
C PRO A 31 30.46 -6.31 10.16
N LYS A 32 30.86 -6.67 8.95
CA LYS A 32 31.34 -5.77 7.91
C LYS A 32 30.65 -6.14 6.58
N GLY A 33 30.29 -5.13 5.79
CA GLY A 33 29.67 -5.33 4.49
C GLY A 33 28.15 -5.05 4.47
N ARG A 34 27.53 -5.33 3.31
CA ARG A 34 26.10 -5.13 3.10
C ARG A 34 25.28 -6.30 3.64
N LYS A 35 24.07 -6.02 4.15
CA LYS A 35 23.10 -7.05 4.49
C LYS A 35 22.70 -7.83 3.22
N SER A 36 22.47 -9.14 3.36
CA SER A 36 21.95 -10.01 2.32
C SER A 36 20.64 -10.68 2.76
N PRO A 37 19.74 -11.06 1.83
CA PRO A 37 18.58 -11.88 2.16
C PRO A 37 19.00 -13.16 2.91
N ASN A 38 18.16 -13.61 3.83
CA ASN A 38 18.39 -14.83 4.59
C ASN A 38 17.42 -15.92 4.13
N ASP A 39 17.88 -16.78 3.24
CA ASP A 39 17.05 -17.82 2.63
C ASP A 39 16.57 -18.88 3.64
N GLU A 40 17.25 -19.03 4.80
CA GLU A 40 16.80 -19.95 5.88
C GLU A 40 15.43 -19.58 6.43
N VAL A 41 15.03 -18.29 6.34
CA VAL A 41 13.71 -17.83 6.78
C VAL A 41 12.60 -18.48 5.98
N TYR A 42 12.79 -18.70 4.69
CA TYR A 42 11.77 -19.34 3.85
C TYR A 42 11.51 -20.79 4.25
N ALA A 43 12.54 -21.53 4.64
CA ALA A 43 12.39 -22.89 5.16
C ALA A 43 11.61 -22.87 6.49
N LEU A 44 11.91 -21.92 7.39
CA LEU A 44 11.21 -21.73 8.66
C LEU A 44 9.72 -21.39 8.46
N LEU A 45 9.41 -20.64 7.41
CA LEU A 45 8.04 -20.21 7.10
C LEU A 45 7.27 -21.20 6.21
N GLY A 46 7.71 -22.45 6.11
CA GLY A 46 7.02 -23.50 5.37
C GLY A 46 7.47 -23.68 3.92
N GLY A 47 8.62 -23.12 3.55
CA GLY A 47 9.19 -23.32 2.22
C GLY A 47 8.39 -22.67 1.10
N ALA A 48 7.64 -21.60 1.39
CA ALA A 48 6.86 -20.90 0.37
C ALA A 48 7.74 -20.53 -0.83
N PRO A 49 7.35 -20.87 -2.06
CA PRO A 49 8.11 -20.53 -3.23
C PRO A 49 8.25 -19.00 -3.34
N ARG A 50 9.45 -18.55 -3.63
CA ARG A 50 9.71 -17.15 -3.92
C ARG A 50 8.84 -16.72 -5.11
N ARG A 51 7.97 -15.74 -4.90
CA ARG A 51 7.20 -15.15 -6.00
C ARG A 51 7.95 -13.94 -6.51
N ASP A 52 8.17 -13.87 -7.80
CA ASP A 52 8.61 -12.65 -8.45
C ASP A 52 7.37 -11.79 -8.70
N LEU A 53 7.27 -10.72 -7.90
CA LEU A 53 6.23 -9.70 -8.08
C LEU A 53 6.82 -8.59 -8.95
N SER A 54 6.05 -8.11 -9.91
CA SER A 54 6.44 -6.94 -10.68
C SER A 54 6.48 -5.70 -9.79
N ALA A 55 7.32 -4.72 -10.13
CA ALA A 55 7.36 -3.45 -9.41
C ALA A 55 6.00 -2.75 -9.43
N ASP A 56 5.27 -2.84 -10.52
CA ASP A 56 3.93 -2.28 -10.70
C ASP A 56 2.93 -2.94 -9.75
N GLU A 57 2.90 -4.27 -9.67
CA GLU A 57 2.02 -4.97 -8.73
C GLU A 57 2.29 -4.58 -7.27
N ILE A 58 3.57 -4.47 -6.90
CA ILE A 58 3.96 -4.04 -5.55
C ILE A 58 3.45 -2.62 -5.28
N GLN A 59 3.68 -1.69 -6.22
CA GLN A 59 3.25 -0.29 -6.10
C GLN A 59 1.73 -0.18 -5.99
N GLN A 60 0.99 -0.87 -6.85
CA GLN A 60 -0.48 -0.86 -6.82
C GLN A 60 -1.01 -1.39 -5.49
N ARG A 61 -0.52 -2.53 -5.02
CA ARG A 61 -0.96 -3.10 -3.75
C ARG A 61 -0.71 -2.18 -2.56
N LEU A 62 0.45 -1.53 -2.51
CA LEU A 62 0.79 -0.59 -1.44
C LEU A 62 -0.05 0.69 -1.52
N ALA A 63 -0.13 1.31 -2.70
CA ALA A 63 -0.85 2.56 -2.89
C ALA A 63 -2.36 2.40 -2.65
N LEU A 64 -2.97 1.34 -3.22
CA LEU A 64 -4.40 1.09 -3.06
C LEU A 64 -4.78 0.77 -1.61
N THR A 65 -3.97 -0.03 -0.90
CA THR A 65 -4.22 -0.29 0.53
C THR A 65 -4.15 0.99 1.35
N MET A 66 -3.12 1.82 1.14
CA MET A 66 -2.95 3.09 1.86
C MET A 66 -4.10 4.06 1.56
N THR A 67 -4.50 4.15 0.29
CA THR A 67 -5.59 5.03 -0.15
C THR A 67 -6.94 4.58 0.40
N ASN A 68 -7.28 3.29 0.28
CA ASN A 68 -8.52 2.76 0.82
C ASN A 68 -8.66 3.00 2.32
N GLU A 69 -7.54 2.85 3.04
CA GLU A 69 -7.49 3.14 4.47
C GLU A 69 -7.64 4.62 4.79
N ALA A 70 -7.02 5.51 4.01
CA ALA A 70 -7.19 6.95 4.18
C ALA A 70 -8.65 7.38 4.00
N VAL A 71 -9.32 6.84 2.97
CA VAL A 71 -10.74 7.12 2.74
C VAL A 71 -11.60 6.57 3.88
N ARG A 72 -11.30 5.37 4.40
CA ARG A 72 -11.98 4.82 5.57
C ARG A 72 -11.80 5.69 6.82
N CYS A 73 -10.61 6.21 7.05
CA CYS A 73 -10.35 7.14 8.15
C CYS A 73 -11.16 8.45 8.03
N LEU A 74 -11.41 8.90 6.81
CA LEU A 74 -12.30 10.06 6.58
C LEU A 74 -13.76 9.70 6.84
N GLU A 75 -14.23 8.55 6.33
CA GLU A 75 -15.58 8.01 6.54
C GLU A 75 -15.91 7.84 8.03
N GLU A 76 -14.94 7.33 8.80
CA GLU A 76 -15.08 7.12 10.25
C GLU A 76 -14.88 8.39 11.08
N GLY A 77 -14.60 9.53 10.47
CA GLY A 77 -14.37 10.81 11.16
C GLY A 77 -13.04 10.90 11.94
N VAL A 78 -12.11 10.00 11.66
CA VAL A 78 -10.72 10.07 12.20
C VAL A 78 -9.97 11.23 11.56
N LEU A 79 -10.17 11.43 10.26
CA LEU A 79 -9.70 12.60 9.52
C LEU A 79 -10.83 13.65 9.47
N ARG A 80 -10.48 14.92 9.59
CA ARG A 80 -11.43 16.04 9.53
C ARG A 80 -11.78 16.42 8.10
N SER A 81 -10.83 16.24 7.19
CA SER A 81 -11.00 16.55 5.77
C SER A 81 -10.04 15.76 4.90
N ALA A 82 -10.29 15.75 3.59
CA ALA A 82 -9.41 15.15 2.60
C ALA A 82 -8.04 15.86 2.55
N GLU A 83 -8.01 17.19 2.72
CA GLU A 83 -6.78 17.99 2.75
C GLU A 83 -5.88 17.59 3.94
N ASP A 84 -6.46 17.44 5.13
CA ASP A 84 -5.72 16.99 6.31
C ASP A 84 -5.15 15.59 6.09
N GLY A 85 -5.91 14.72 5.44
CA GLY A 85 -5.49 13.37 5.09
C GLY A 85 -4.35 13.32 4.07
N ASP A 86 -4.43 14.12 3.01
CA ASP A 86 -3.37 14.23 2.01
C ASP A 86 -2.08 14.78 2.61
N LEU A 87 -2.18 15.84 3.39
CA LEU A 87 -1.03 16.42 4.07
C LEU A 87 -0.39 15.44 5.05
N GLY A 88 -1.21 14.76 5.86
CA GLY A 88 -0.76 13.74 6.80
C GLY A 88 -0.09 12.55 6.12
N ALA A 89 -0.64 12.07 5.00
CA ALA A 89 -0.07 10.97 4.24
C ALA A 89 1.26 11.33 3.59
N VAL A 90 1.37 12.52 3.00
CA VAL A 90 2.61 12.98 2.35
C VAL A 90 3.71 13.24 3.38
N LEU A 91 3.42 13.97 4.45
CA LEU A 91 4.44 14.37 5.43
C LEU A 91 4.72 13.29 6.48
N GLY A 92 3.71 12.52 6.87
CA GLY A 92 3.82 11.53 7.95
C GLY A 92 4.10 10.11 7.49
N LEU A 93 3.55 9.69 6.36
CA LEU A 93 3.62 8.30 5.90
C LEU A 93 4.49 8.10 4.66
N GLY A 94 4.95 9.19 4.04
CA GLY A 94 5.79 9.13 2.85
C GLY A 94 5.02 8.81 1.57
N PHE A 95 3.73 9.15 1.49
CA PHE A 95 2.99 9.09 0.23
C PHE A 95 3.67 10.00 -0.80
N PRO A 96 3.77 9.60 -2.08
CA PRO A 96 4.48 10.37 -3.08
C PRO A 96 3.93 11.81 -3.23
N PRO A 97 4.70 12.87 -2.91
CA PRO A 97 4.20 14.24 -2.88
C PRO A 97 3.75 14.74 -4.26
N PHE A 98 4.36 14.22 -5.34
CA PHE A 98 3.96 14.58 -6.71
C PHE A 98 2.57 14.04 -7.11
N ARG A 99 1.97 13.16 -6.31
CA ARG A 99 0.59 12.69 -6.48
C ARG A 99 -0.42 13.52 -5.69
N GLY A 100 0.04 14.44 -4.84
CA GLY A 100 -0.80 15.33 -4.03
C GLY A 100 -1.33 14.72 -2.74
N GLY A 101 -1.30 13.39 -2.62
CA GLY A 101 -1.84 12.61 -1.52
C GLY A 101 -2.84 11.56 -1.98
N PRO A 102 -3.37 10.73 -1.06
CA PRO A 102 -4.29 9.64 -1.41
C PRO A 102 -5.61 10.13 -2.01
N PHE A 103 -6.18 11.22 -1.52
CA PHE A 103 -7.46 11.74 -2.00
C PHE A 103 -7.34 12.43 -3.36
N HIS A 104 -6.29 13.23 -3.56
CA HIS A 104 -5.95 13.77 -4.88
C HIS A 104 -5.69 12.66 -5.89
N TRP A 105 -5.05 11.58 -5.46
CA TRP A 105 -4.77 10.45 -6.33
C TRP A 105 -6.06 9.72 -6.74
N VAL A 106 -7.03 9.53 -5.83
CA VAL A 106 -8.35 8.99 -6.18
C VAL A 106 -9.04 9.85 -7.23
N ASP A 107 -9.04 11.17 -7.06
CA ASP A 107 -9.67 12.08 -8.01
C ASP A 107 -9.00 12.07 -9.39
N ALA A 108 -7.68 11.91 -9.42
CA ALA A 108 -6.92 11.82 -10.67
C ALA A 108 -7.16 10.50 -11.42
N GLU A 109 -7.28 9.37 -10.70
CA GLU A 109 -7.52 8.04 -11.29
C GLU A 109 -9.00 7.75 -11.52
N THR A 110 -9.91 8.48 -10.91
CA THR A 110 -11.33 8.31 -10.69
C THR A 110 -11.69 7.27 -9.61
N PRO A 111 -12.71 7.55 -8.78
CA PRO A 111 -13.17 6.60 -7.74
C PRO A 111 -13.53 5.23 -8.33
N GLN A 112 -14.18 5.19 -9.50
CA GLN A 112 -14.54 3.93 -10.15
C GLN A 112 -13.31 3.07 -10.50
N ALA A 113 -12.28 3.68 -11.11
CA ALA A 113 -11.06 2.95 -11.45
C ALA A 113 -10.30 2.43 -10.21
N VAL A 114 -10.37 3.16 -9.10
CA VAL A 114 -9.77 2.73 -7.83
C VAL A 114 -10.55 1.56 -7.23
N VAL A 115 -11.89 1.61 -7.25
CA VAL A 115 -12.76 0.51 -6.81
C VAL A 115 -12.51 -0.74 -7.64
N ASP A 116 -12.51 -0.65 -8.97
CA ASP A 116 -12.29 -1.80 -9.86
C ASP A 116 -10.95 -2.51 -9.57
N ARG A 117 -9.89 -1.74 -9.30
CA ARG A 117 -8.57 -2.29 -8.95
C ARG A 117 -8.56 -2.92 -7.55
N LEU A 118 -9.27 -2.33 -6.59
CA LEU A 118 -9.39 -2.89 -5.24
C LEU A 118 -10.16 -4.22 -5.27
N ASP A 119 -11.26 -4.28 -6.01
CA ASP A 119 -12.06 -5.50 -6.17
C ASP A 119 -11.22 -6.61 -6.82
N ALA A 120 -10.49 -6.32 -7.89
CA ALA A 120 -9.59 -7.28 -8.51
C ALA A 120 -8.51 -7.79 -7.54
N LEU A 121 -7.98 -6.92 -6.67
CA LEU A 121 -7.05 -7.35 -5.62
C LEU A 121 -7.74 -8.16 -4.52
N ALA A 122 -8.98 -7.83 -4.16
CA ALA A 122 -9.75 -8.54 -3.14
C ALA A 122 -10.04 -9.98 -3.57
N GLU A 123 -10.40 -10.20 -4.83
CA GLU A 123 -10.60 -11.55 -5.40
C GLU A 123 -9.36 -12.44 -5.26
N HIS A 124 -8.17 -11.89 -5.45
CA HIS A 124 -6.91 -12.64 -5.44
C HIS A 124 -6.20 -12.68 -4.10
N HIS A 125 -6.40 -11.66 -3.25
CA HIS A 125 -5.61 -11.45 -2.04
C HIS A 125 -6.45 -11.26 -0.77
N GLY A 126 -7.80 -11.34 -0.89
CA GLY A 126 -8.72 -11.37 0.21
C GLY A 126 -9.14 -9.98 0.73
N ARG A 127 -9.93 -10.01 1.79
CA ARG A 127 -10.72 -8.91 2.34
C ARG A 127 -9.97 -7.61 2.64
N ARG A 128 -8.67 -7.65 2.83
CA ARG A 128 -7.85 -6.45 3.08
C ARG A 128 -7.91 -5.40 1.97
N PHE A 129 -8.31 -5.83 0.77
CA PHE A 129 -8.44 -4.98 -0.40
C PHE A 129 -9.89 -4.62 -0.72
N GLU A 130 -10.88 -5.09 0.06
CA GLU A 130 -12.28 -4.69 -0.14
C GLU A 130 -12.40 -3.16 -0.07
N PRO A 131 -12.96 -2.50 -1.10
CA PRO A 131 -13.11 -1.06 -1.08
C PRO A 131 -14.02 -0.62 0.06
N CYS A 132 -13.71 0.51 0.69
CA CYS A 132 -14.56 1.05 1.75
C CYS A 132 -15.87 1.60 1.18
N PRO A 133 -16.96 1.62 1.99
CA PRO A 133 -18.28 2.04 1.52
C PRO A 133 -18.31 3.42 0.88
N MET A 134 -17.66 4.41 1.48
CA MET A 134 -17.56 5.77 0.93
C MET A 134 -16.99 5.78 -0.48
N LEU A 135 -15.94 5.00 -0.74
CA LEU A 135 -15.30 4.95 -2.06
C LEU A 135 -16.23 4.32 -3.11
N VAL A 136 -16.97 3.27 -2.73
CA VAL A 136 -17.98 2.63 -3.58
C VAL A 136 -19.13 3.59 -3.89
N GLU A 137 -19.60 4.33 -2.89
CA GLU A 137 -20.64 5.36 -3.08
C GLU A 137 -20.17 6.46 -4.03
N MET A 138 -18.95 6.97 -3.83
CA MET A 138 -18.35 7.98 -4.73
C MET A 138 -18.22 7.48 -6.16
N ALA A 139 -17.80 6.23 -6.36
CA ALA A 139 -17.74 5.59 -7.68
C ALA A 139 -19.11 5.56 -8.36
N THR A 140 -20.15 5.16 -7.61
CA THR A 140 -21.53 5.09 -8.11
C THR A 140 -22.10 6.46 -8.49
N GLN A 141 -21.79 7.49 -7.69
CA GLN A 141 -22.25 8.86 -7.89
C GLN A 141 -21.41 9.67 -8.88
N GLY A 142 -20.21 9.19 -9.23
CA GLY A 142 -19.23 9.95 -10.01
C GLY A 142 -18.71 11.18 -9.27
N SER A 143 -18.77 11.19 -7.94
CA SER A 143 -18.33 12.30 -7.10
C SER A 143 -16.82 12.29 -6.88
N ARG A 144 -16.26 13.42 -6.42
CA ARG A 144 -14.83 13.62 -6.15
C ARG A 144 -14.63 14.29 -4.80
N PHE A 145 -13.45 14.13 -4.23
CA PHE A 145 -13.06 14.81 -2.97
C PHE A 145 -12.85 16.32 -3.16
N TYR A 146 -12.42 16.74 -4.36
CA TYR A 146 -12.07 18.13 -4.71
C TYR A 146 -12.90 18.60 -5.91
N ALA A 147 -14.23 18.50 -5.80
CA ALA A 147 -15.15 18.79 -6.91
C ALA A 147 -15.07 20.22 -7.47
N ASP A 148 -14.58 21.20 -6.68
CA ASP A 148 -14.58 22.62 -7.03
C ASP A 148 -13.18 23.14 -7.46
N ARG A 149 -12.19 22.29 -7.57
CA ARG A 149 -10.87 22.69 -8.05
C ARG A 149 -10.59 22.01 -9.38
N GLU A 150 -10.55 22.80 -10.47
CA GLU A 150 -9.90 22.34 -11.71
C GLU A 150 -8.49 21.85 -11.34
N GLY A 151 -8.33 20.54 -11.29
CA GLY A 151 -7.05 19.91 -10.95
C GLY A 151 -5.99 20.28 -11.98
N PRO A 152 -4.69 20.31 -11.61
CA PRO A 152 -3.63 20.39 -12.59
C PRO A 152 -3.81 19.26 -13.60
N ALA A 153 -3.64 19.58 -14.89
CA ALA A 153 -3.75 18.64 -15.99
C ALA A 153 -2.96 17.35 -15.68
N PRO A 154 -3.45 16.17 -16.09
CA PRO A 154 -2.77 14.90 -15.82
C PRO A 154 -1.32 14.99 -16.30
N VAL A 155 -0.40 14.70 -15.40
CA VAL A 155 1.03 14.61 -15.73
C VAL A 155 1.18 13.48 -16.75
N PRO A 156 1.69 13.76 -17.96
CA PRO A 156 1.82 12.73 -18.99
C PRO A 156 2.66 11.58 -18.45
N THR A 157 2.16 10.37 -18.61
CA THR A 157 2.87 9.14 -18.30
C THR A 157 4.22 9.17 -19.02
N PRO A 158 5.36 8.97 -18.36
CA PRO A 158 6.63 8.92 -19.06
C PRO A 158 6.57 7.83 -20.12
N ILE A 159 6.75 8.24 -21.37
CA ILE A 159 6.89 7.33 -22.50
C ILE A 159 8.06 6.41 -22.17
N SER A 160 7.79 5.11 -22.11
CA SER A 160 8.82 4.08 -22.03
C SER A 160 9.74 4.24 -23.23
N THR A 161 10.86 4.93 -23.04
CA THR A 161 11.98 4.88 -23.98
C THR A 161 12.64 3.53 -23.76
N GLY A 162 12.29 2.57 -24.63
CA GLY A 162 13.03 1.33 -24.75
C GLY A 162 14.50 1.62 -25.14
N CYS A 163 15.39 1.02 -24.41
CA CYS A 163 16.72 0.58 -24.79
C CYS A 163 17.00 -0.73 -24.06
#